data_ee49c7321c17b7a03fba5d49a6cebe99
#
_entry.id   ee49c7321c17b7a03fba5d49a6cebe99
#
_cell.length_a   1.000
_cell.length_b   1.000
_cell.length_c   1.000
_cell.angle_alpha   90.00
_cell.angle_beta   90.00
_cell.angle_gamma   90.00
#
_symmetry.space_group_name_H-M   'P 1'
#
loop_
_entity.id
_entity.type
_entity.pdbx_description
1 polymer ?
#
loop_
_entity_poly.entity_id
_entity_poly.type
_entity_poly.pdbx_seq_one_letter_code
_entity_poly.pdbx_strand_id
1 'polypeptide(L)'
;MESTASTPLGAFLRAHRERLTPQQAGLPSGARRRAKGLRREEVAQLAGISPTWLTWLEQGRTESVSAHTLGHLAAALQLSGAETDYLFDLAGLKNPKDKRAEDNPQAREILAEMLPHIAIPAYVLDRRWTAAAWNEAAAELFCDWLGKPDASRSQLDFIFLTPEARTFLDNWPERARRIVAELRADLGQQLDDAETAEMLLRLRRDSAEFDRLWQQQDVLEREGGERAFHHPTLGRLHKRQITLRPANAPELKLVMLL
;
A
#
# COMPACT_ATOMS: atom_id res chain seq x y z
N MET A 1 -2.71 11.05 -32.09
CA MET A 1 -3.48 11.37 -30.85
C MET A 1 -2.76 10.65 -29.73
N GLU A 2 -1.88 11.37 -29.02
CA GLU A 2 -1.22 10.83 -27.84
C GLU A 2 -2.29 10.61 -26.76
N SER A 3 -2.46 9.36 -26.36
CA SER A 3 -3.23 9.00 -25.18
C SER A 3 -2.46 9.57 -23.99
N THR A 4 -2.91 10.71 -23.46
CA THR A 4 -2.39 11.28 -22.21
C THR A 4 -2.66 10.26 -21.10
N ALA A 5 -1.63 9.48 -20.77
CA ALA A 5 -1.67 8.57 -19.63
C ALA A 5 -1.97 9.41 -18.38
N SER A 6 -3.02 9.03 -17.64
CA SER A 6 -3.35 9.69 -16.36
C SER A 6 -2.17 9.56 -15.42
N THR A 7 -1.76 10.65 -14.77
CA THR A 7 -0.73 10.59 -13.73
C THR A 7 -1.20 9.71 -12.55
N PRO A 8 -0.29 9.16 -11.73
CA PRO A 8 -0.67 8.42 -10.52
C PRO A 8 -1.63 9.21 -9.61
N LEU A 9 -1.39 10.50 -9.43
CA LEU A 9 -2.26 11.42 -8.69
C LEU A 9 -3.66 11.51 -9.33
N GLY A 10 -3.74 11.70 -10.65
CA GLY A 10 -4.99 11.79 -11.36
C GLY A 10 -5.81 10.49 -11.33
N ALA A 11 -5.14 9.34 -11.47
CA ALA A 11 -5.75 8.03 -11.37
C ALA A 11 -6.33 7.77 -9.96
N PHE A 12 -5.59 8.13 -8.92
CA PHE A 12 -6.00 8.00 -7.52
C PHE A 12 -7.25 8.85 -7.23
N LEU A 13 -7.21 10.13 -7.55
CA LEU A 13 -8.35 11.04 -7.35
C LEU A 13 -9.61 10.56 -8.08
N ARG A 14 -9.46 10.13 -9.32
CA ARG A 14 -10.55 9.61 -10.14
C ARG A 14 -11.15 8.34 -9.51
N ALA A 15 -10.33 7.39 -9.07
CA ALA A 15 -10.79 6.14 -8.47
C ALA A 15 -11.62 6.41 -7.21
N HIS A 16 -11.15 7.30 -6.33
CA HIS A 16 -11.86 7.66 -5.10
C HIS A 16 -13.15 8.44 -5.39
N ARG A 17 -13.15 9.37 -6.35
CA ARG A 17 -14.37 10.05 -6.79
C ARG A 17 -15.43 9.09 -7.34
N GLU A 18 -15.03 8.11 -8.14
CA GLU A 18 -15.96 7.15 -8.76
C GLU A 18 -16.49 6.11 -7.76
N ARG A 19 -15.81 5.93 -6.64
CA ARG A 19 -16.19 5.03 -5.54
C ARG A 19 -17.17 5.69 -4.56
N LEU A 20 -16.93 6.94 -4.17
CA LEU A 20 -17.74 7.66 -3.17
C LEU A 20 -19.12 8.00 -3.71
N THR A 21 -20.16 7.53 -3.04
CA THR A 21 -21.55 7.82 -3.45
C THR A 21 -22.01 9.20 -2.97
N PRO A 22 -22.98 9.85 -3.64
CA PRO A 22 -23.52 11.13 -3.20
C PRO A 22 -24.09 11.10 -1.78
N GLN A 23 -24.76 10.03 -1.40
CA GLN A 23 -25.32 9.87 -0.07
C GLN A 23 -24.23 9.88 1.00
N GLN A 24 -23.11 9.18 0.77
CA GLN A 24 -21.94 9.20 1.67
C GLN A 24 -21.34 10.61 1.77
N ALA A 25 -21.33 11.35 0.66
CA ALA A 25 -20.83 12.72 0.62
C ALA A 25 -21.84 13.77 1.14
N GLY A 26 -23.01 13.36 1.64
CA GLY A 26 -24.05 14.27 2.12
C GLY A 26 -24.78 15.03 1.01
N LEU A 27 -24.71 14.55 -0.24
CA LEU A 27 -25.35 15.19 -1.38
C LEU A 27 -26.67 14.49 -1.75
N PRO A 28 -27.68 15.24 -2.26
CA PRO A 28 -28.94 14.65 -2.69
C PRO A 28 -28.73 13.74 -3.91
N SER A 29 -29.29 12.54 -3.87
CA SER A 29 -29.29 11.63 -5.02
C SER A 29 -30.46 11.93 -5.94
N GLY A 30 -30.18 12.46 -7.13
CA GLY A 30 -31.21 12.68 -8.17
C GLY A 30 -31.66 11.38 -8.84
N ALA A 31 -32.98 11.25 -9.11
CA ALA A 31 -33.62 10.05 -9.66
C ALA A 31 -33.13 9.62 -11.07
N ARG A 32 -32.38 10.45 -11.80
CA ARG A 32 -31.87 10.18 -13.18
C ARG A 32 -30.34 10.10 -13.27
N ARG A 33 -29.66 9.68 -12.21
CA ARG A 33 -28.20 9.64 -12.16
C ARG A 33 -27.66 8.40 -12.88
N ARG A 34 -26.80 8.59 -13.91
CA ARG A 34 -26.11 7.48 -14.61
C ARG A 34 -24.81 7.06 -13.90
N ALA A 35 -24.12 7.99 -13.23
CA ALA A 35 -22.88 7.72 -12.52
C ALA A 35 -23.16 7.17 -11.12
N LYS A 36 -22.48 6.07 -10.73
CA LYS A 36 -22.58 5.50 -9.38
C LYS A 36 -21.86 6.36 -8.34
N GLY A 37 -20.66 6.88 -8.67
CA GLY A 37 -19.84 7.72 -7.82
C GLY A 37 -20.12 9.23 -7.98
N LEU A 38 -19.32 10.07 -7.33
CA LEU A 38 -19.43 11.54 -7.46
C LEU A 38 -19.09 12.02 -8.87
N ARG A 39 -19.77 13.07 -9.31
CA ARG A 39 -19.40 13.83 -10.51
C ARG A 39 -18.26 14.79 -10.18
N ARG A 40 -17.51 15.23 -11.21
CA ARG A 40 -16.43 16.21 -11.04
C ARG A 40 -16.93 17.52 -10.43
N GLU A 41 -18.11 17.98 -10.89
CA GLU A 41 -18.74 19.20 -10.39
C GLU A 41 -19.04 19.10 -8.88
N GLU A 42 -19.47 17.94 -8.41
CA GLU A 42 -19.80 17.70 -7.01
C GLU A 42 -18.54 17.70 -6.13
N VAL A 43 -17.47 17.02 -6.54
CA VAL A 43 -16.18 17.06 -5.82
C VAL A 43 -15.58 18.47 -5.85
N ALA A 44 -15.63 19.13 -7.00
CA ALA A 44 -15.13 20.50 -7.15
C ALA A 44 -15.85 21.47 -6.20
N GLN A 45 -17.18 21.37 -6.11
CA GLN A 45 -17.99 22.15 -5.16
C GLN A 45 -17.60 21.87 -3.71
N LEU A 46 -17.47 20.60 -3.32
CA LEU A 46 -17.09 20.20 -1.95
C LEU A 46 -15.68 20.66 -1.61
N ALA A 47 -14.74 20.60 -2.55
CA ALA A 47 -13.34 20.99 -2.35
C ALA A 47 -13.07 22.50 -2.54
N GLY A 48 -14.06 23.29 -2.98
CA GLY A 48 -13.90 24.71 -3.23
C GLY A 48 -12.98 25.04 -4.43
N ILE A 49 -12.98 24.20 -5.48
CA ILE A 49 -12.15 24.35 -6.68
C ILE A 49 -13.02 24.38 -7.96
N SER A 50 -12.43 24.73 -9.11
CA SER A 50 -13.18 24.67 -10.35
C SER A 50 -13.28 23.24 -10.92
N PRO A 51 -14.42 22.83 -11.53
CA PRO A 51 -14.55 21.52 -12.19
C PRO A 51 -13.55 21.31 -13.33
N THR A 52 -13.21 22.36 -14.05
CA THR A 52 -12.22 22.35 -15.12
C THR A 52 -10.83 22.02 -14.57
N TRP A 53 -10.46 22.66 -13.46
CA TRP A 53 -9.18 22.42 -12.83
C TRP A 53 -9.07 20.98 -12.28
N LEU A 54 -10.13 20.45 -11.66
CA LEU A 54 -10.19 19.04 -11.24
C LEU A 54 -10.04 18.09 -12.45
N THR A 55 -10.66 18.42 -13.58
CA THR A 55 -10.50 17.64 -14.82
C THR A 55 -9.05 17.61 -15.28
N TRP A 56 -8.35 18.75 -15.25
CA TRP A 56 -6.93 18.82 -15.62
C TRP A 56 -6.06 18.04 -14.64
N LEU A 57 -6.36 18.10 -13.34
CA LEU A 57 -5.63 17.33 -12.32
C LEU A 57 -5.79 15.82 -12.53
N GLU A 58 -7.03 15.33 -12.77
CA GLU A 58 -7.29 13.93 -13.09
C GLU A 58 -6.62 13.47 -14.40
N GLN A 59 -6.39 14.38 -15.34
CA GLN A 59 -5.74 14.12 -16.62
C GLN A 59 -4.21 14.31 -16.59
N GLY A 60 -3.65 14.74 -15.46
CA GLY A 60 -2.22 15.01 -15.35
C GLY A 60 -1.73 16.22 -16.13
N ARG A 61 -2.62 17.20 -16.40
CA ARG A 61 -2.31 18.42 -17.15
C ARG A 61 -1.95 19.60 -16.25
N THR A 62 -1.93 19.40 -14.93
CA THR A 62 -1.61 20.45 -13.95
C THR A 62 -0.19 20.23 -13.45
N GLU A 63 0.65 21.26 -13.55
CA GLU A 63 2.07 21.20 -13.15
C GLU A 63 2.26 21.23 -11.62
N SER A 64 1.32 21.80 -10.87
CA SER A 64 1.42 21.86 -9.41
C SER A 64 0.05 21.96 -8.74
N VAL A 65 -0.03 21.44 -7.53
CA VAL A 65 -1.17 21.56 -6.63
C VAL A 65 -0.68 22.02 -5.26
N SER A 66 -1.43 22.89 -4.57
CA SER A 66 -1.06 23.33 -3.22
C SER A 66 -1.44 22.30 -2.15
N ALA A 67 -0.69 22.27 -1.04
CA ALA A 67 -1.03 21.44 0.12
C ALA A 67 -2.43 21.75 0.67
N HIS A 68 -2.85 23.02 0.64
CA HIS A 68 -4.20 23.45 1.04
C HIS A 68 -5.27 22.81 0.17
N THR A 69 -5.10 22.83 -1.16
CA THR A 69 -6.04 22.23 -2.11
C THR A 69 -6.12 20.72 -1.96
N LEU A 70 -4.99 20.05 -1.71
CA LEU A 70 -4.97 18.60 -1.43
C LEU A 70 -5.73 18.26 -0.16
N GLY A 71 -5.59 19.08 0.90
CA GLY A 71 -6.37 18.91 2.14
C GLY A 71 -7.88 19.00 1.89
N HIS A 72 -8.32 19.94 1.07
CA HIS A 72 -9.74 20.08 0.70
C HIS A 72 -10.24 18.91 -0.17
N LEU A 73 -9.43 18.43 -1.12
CA LEU A 73 -9.75 17.24 -1.92
C LEU A 73 -9.83 15.99 -1.05
N ALA A 74 -8.90 15.79 -0.10
CA ALA A 74 -8.94 14.69 0.85
C ALA A 74 -10.23 14.70 1.69
N ALA A 75 -10.63 15.87 2.20
CA ALA A 75 -11.88 16.03 2.94
C ALA A 75 -13.12 15.79 2.05
N ALA A 76 -13.16 16.34 0.84
CA ALA A 76 -14.26 16.18 -0.10
C ALA A 76 -14.45 14.71 -0.55
N LEU A 77 -13.36 13.96 -0.67
CA LEU A 77 -13.37 12.55 -1.03
C LEU A 77 -13.45 11.62 0.18
N GLN A 78 -13.52 12.17 1.40
CA GLN A 78 -13.57 11.44 2.67
C GLN A 78 -12.43 10.42 2.81
N LEU A 79 -11.22 10.82 2.40
CA LEU A 79 -10.05 9.96 2.48
C LEU A 79 -9.67 9.68 3.94
N SER A 80 -9.26 8.45 4.22
CA SER A 80 -8.63 8.07 5.47
C SER A 80 -7.28 8.79 5.68
N GLY A 81 -6.67 8.66 6.85
CA GLY A 81 -5.33 9.20 7.12
C GLY A 81 -4.30 8.66 6.13
N ALA A 82 -4.26 7.34 5.92
CA ALA A 82 -3.34 6.68 4.98
C ALA A 82 -3.57 7.13 3.53
N GLU A 83 -4.82 7.26 3.10
CA GLU A 83 -5.16 7.74 1.76
C GLU A 83 -4.79 9.22 1.57
N THR A 84 -4.94 10.02 2.63
CA THR A 84 -4.53 11.44 2.62
C THR A 84 -3.02 11.56 2.51
N ASP A 85 -2.26 10.82 3.31
CA ASP A 85 -0.79 10.81 3.26
C ASP A 85 -0.31 10.40 1.86
N TYR A 86 -0.89 9.34 1.30
CA TYR A 86 -0.58 8.89 -0.05
C TYR A 86 -0.93 9.94 -1.12
N LEU A 87 -2.05 10.67 -0.97
CA LEU A 87 -2.41 11.78 -1.87
C LEU A 87 -1.34 12.88 -1.88
N PHE A 88 -0.84 13.25 -0.70
CA PHE A 88 0.24 14.24 -0.58
C PHE A 88 1.55 13.75 -1.22
N ASP A 89 1.89 12.48 -1.02
CA ASP A 89 3.04 11.85 -1.63
C ASP A 89 2.99 11.88 -3.17
N LEU A 90 1.84 11.51 -3.74
CA LEU A 90 1.65 11.54 -5.19
C LEU A 90 1.79 12.95 -5.79
N ALA A 91 1.54 13.98 -5.02
CA ALA A 91 1.72 15.37 -5.42
C ALA A 91 3.15 15.90 -5.21
N GLY A 92 4.08 15.07 -4.70
CA GLY A 92 5.44 15.50 -4.37
C GLY A 92 5.51 16.47 -3.20
N LEU A 93 4.45 16.58 -2.41
CA LEU A 93 4.37 17.47 -1.25
C LEU A 93 4.65 16.65 0.01
N LYS A 94 5.64 17.07 0.79
CA LYS A 94 5.89 16.45 2.10
C LYS A 94 4.71 16.76 3.02
N ASN A 95 4.10 15.70 3.56
CA ASN A 95 3.25 15.87 4.71
C ASN A 95 4.13 16.39 5.86
N PRO A 96 3.79 17.50 6.55
CA PRO A 96 4.58 18.00 7.69
C PRO A 96 4.75 16.97 8.81
N LYS A 97 3.96 15.92 8.82
CA LYS A 97 4.04 14.78 9.77
C LYS A 97 4.89 13.62 9.27
N ASP A 98 5.34 13.65 8.01
CA ASP A 98 6.08 12.53 7.42
C ASP A 98 7.56 12.62 7.80
N LYS A 99 7.96 11.75 8.73
CA LYS A 99 9.35 11.57 9.16
C LYS A 99 10.04 10.44 8.38
N ARG A 100 9.76 10.27 7.08
CA ARG A 100 10.44 9.26 6.28
C ARG A 100 11.92 9.62 6.20
N ALA A 101 12.75 8.85 6.92
CA ALA A 101 14.19 9.01 6.94
C ALA A 101 14.82 8.41 5.68
N GLU A 102 16.01 8.87 5.34
CA GLU A 102 16.91 8.21 4.38
C GLU A 102 17.23 6.79 4.88
N ASP A 103 17.62 5.89 3.95
CA ASP A 103 18.02 4.52 4.28
C ASP A 103 19.08 4.51 5.38
N ASN A 104 18.86 3.75 6.46
CA ASN A 104 19.75 3.71 7.62
C ASN A 104 20.36 2.31 7.79
N PRO A 105 21.55 2.04 7.21
CA PRO A 105 22.22 0.74 7.28
C PRO A 105 22.50 0.30 8.70
N GLN A 106 22.86 1.22 9.60
CA GLN A 106 23.15 0.89 11.01
C GLN A 106 21.89 0.40 11.74
N ALA A 107 20.72 1.00 11.48
CA ALA A 107 19.48 0.51 12.07
C ALA A 107 19.14 -0.92 11.57
N ARG A 108 19.42 -1.22 10.31
CA ARG A 108 19.26 -2.57 9.74
C ARG A 108 20.17 -3.59 10.45
N GLU A 109 21.42 -3.25 10.67
CA GLU A 109 22.39 -4.09 11.37
C GLU A 109 21.95 -4.38 12.82
N ILE A 110 21.58 -3.35 13.57
CA ILE A 110 21.06 -3.48 14.95
C ILE A 110 19.81 -4.39 14.99
N LEU A 111 18.88 -4.22 14.05
CA LEU A 111 17.70 -5.07 13.99
C LEU A 111 18.07 -6.54 13.69
N ALA A 112 19.04 -6.77 12.79
CA ALA A 112 19.52 -8.12 12.48
C ALA A 112 20.17 -8.79 13.70
N GLU A 113 20.96 -8.05 14.48
CA GLU A 113 21.55 -8.53 15.75
C GLU A 113 20.51 -8.84 16.83
N MET A 114 19.38 -8.13 16.84
CA MET A 114 18.29 -8.37 17.80
C MET A 114 17.49 -9.64 17.50
N LEU A 115 17.31 -10.01 16.24
CA LEU A 115 16.41 -11.08 15.81
C LEU A 115 16.69 -12.44 16.48
N PRO A 116 17.94 -12.90 16.66
CA PRO A 116 18.22 -14.19 17.36
C PRO A 116 17.77 -14.21 18.82
N HIS A 117 17.56 -13.05 19.44
CA HIS A 117 17.09 -12.93 20.82
C HIS A 117 15.56 -12.92 20.95
N ILE A 118 14.84 -12.94 19.83
CA ILE A 118 13.37 -12.98 19.78
C ILE A 118 12.92 -14.43 19.56
N ALA A 119 12.24 -15.00 20.55
CA ALA A 119 11.82 -16.41 20.52
C ALA A 119 10.63 -16.70 19.58
N ILE A 120 9.85 -15.68 19.20
CA ILE A 120 8.73 -15.82 18.29
C ILE A 120 9.16 -15.53 16.85
N PRO A 121 8.40 -15.98 15.82
CA PRO A 121 8.70 -15.65 14.43
C PRO A 121 8.80 -14.13 14.23
N ALA A 122 9.98 -13.68 13.79
CA ALA A 122 10.27 -12.27 13.60
C ALA A 122 11.14 -12.06 12.36
N TYR A 123 10.82 -11.00 11.58
CA TYR A 123 11.58 -10.63 10.38
C TYR A 123 11.52 -9.13 10.14
N VAL A 124 12.51 -8.60 9.44
CA VAL A 124 12.61 -7.19 9.06
C VAL A 124 12.35 -7.07 7.57
N LEU A 125 11.43 -6.20 7.19
CA LEU A 125 11.19 -5.80 5.80
C LEU A 125 11.78 -4.42 5.56
N ASP A 126 12.34 -4.22 4.38
CA ASP A 126 12.65 -2.90 3.84
C ASP A 126 11.39 -2.23 3.24
N ARG A 127 11.57 -1.03 2.66
CA ARG A 127 10.49 -0.27 2.02
C ARG A 127 9.83 -0.99 0.85
N ARG A 128 10.55 -1.87 0.13
CA ARG A 128 10.06 -2.67 -1.00
C ARG A 128 9.53 -4.04 -0.59
N TRP A 129 9.35 -4.24 0.72
CA TRP A 129 8.86 -5.49 1.29
C TRP A 129 9.79 -6.68 1.02
N THR A 130 11.09 -6.42 0.91
CA THR A 130 12.11 -7.45 0.86
C THR A 130 12.58 -7.76 2.28
N ALA A 131 12.65 -9.03 2.64
CA ALA A 131 13.17 -9.47 3.93
C ALA A 131 14.68 -9.19 4.00
N ALA A 132 15.05 -8.22 4.85
CA ALA A 132 16.45 -7.86 5.10
C ALA A 132 17.11 -8.74 6.14
N ALA A 133 16.35 -9.25 7.12
CA ALA A 133 16.80 -10.18 8.14
C ALA A 133 15.60 -10.94 8.76
N TRP A 134 15.84 -12.11 9.33
CA TRP A 134 14.82 -12.92 10.02
C TRP A 134 15.48 -13.88 11.01
N ASN A 135 14.70 -14.38 11.99
CA ASN A 135 15.14 -15.41 12.91
C ASN A 135 14.74 -16.82 12.45
N GLU A 136 15.26 -17.83 13.14
CA GLU A 136 15.00 -19.24 12.84
C GLU A 136 13.50 -19.58 12.93
N ALA A 137 12.79 -19.09 13.95
CA ALA A 137 11.37 -19.30 14.09
C ALA A 137 10.54 -18.72 12.91
N ALA A 138 10.99 -17.61 12.30
CA ALA A 138 10.36 -17.10 11.09
C ALA A 138 10.69 -17.96 9.86
N ALA A 139 11.91 -18.51 9.76
CA ALA A 139 12.28 -19.44 8.69
C ALA A 139 11.48 -20.74 8.78
N GLU A 140 11.27 -21.26 9.99
CA GLU A 140 10.43 -22.43 10.23
C GLU A 140 8.96 -22.19 9.86
N LEU A 141 8.39 -21.05 10.27
CA LEU A 141 7.01 -20.71 9.94
C LEU A 141 6.80 -20.49 8.43
N PHE A 142 7.70 -19.76 7.79
CA PHE A 142 7.63 -19.42 6.36
C PHE A 142 8.60 -20.31 5.55
N CYS A 143 8.45 -21.64 5.67
CA CYS A 143 9.36 -22.62 5.09
C CYS A 143 9.57 -22.45 3.58
N ASP A 144 8.55 -22.06 2.81
CA ASP A 144 8.62 -21.83 1.36
C ASP A 144 9.12 -20.44 0.97
N TRP A 145 9.34 -19.55 1.95
CA TRP A 145 9.85 -18.21 1.73
C TRP A 145 11.20 -18.00 2.45
N LEU A 146 11.16 -17.78 3.78
CA LEU A 146 12.37 -17.48 4.56
C LEU A 146 13.23 -18.72 4.87
N GLY A 147 12.59 -19.89 4.99
CA GLY A 147 13.27 -21.16 5.23
C GLY A 147 13.90 -21.79 3.99
N LYS A 148 13.49 -21.39 2.77
CA LYS A 148 14.02 -21.94 1.52
C LYS A 148 15.22 -21.13 1.01
N PRO A 149 16.42 -21.70 0.89
CA PRO A 149 17.63 -20.93 0.55
C PRO A 149 17.53 -20.14 -0.75
N ASP A 150 16.97 -20.74 -1.80
CA ASP A 150 16.91 -20.16 -3.15
C ASP A 150 15.62 -19.36 -3.42
N ALA A 151 14.75 -19.17 -2.42
CA ALA A 151 13.54 -18.38 -2.58
C ALA A 151 13.86 -16.89 -2.67
N SER A 152 13.05 -16.17 -3.44
CA SER A 152 13.06 -14.71 -3.43
C SER A 152 12.80 -14.18 -2.00
N ARG A 153 13.56 -13.19 -1.58
CA ARG A 153 13.35 -12.54 -0.28
C ARG A 153 12.22 -11.52 -0.32
N SER A 154 11.67 -11.24 -1.49
CA SER A 154 10.49 -10.40 -1.62
C SER A 154 9.25 -11.10 -1.03
N GLN A 155 8.60 -10.47 -0.05
CA GLN A 155 7.32 -10.93 0.46
C GLN A 155 6.23 -10.91 -0.61
N LEU A 156 6.32 -9.97 -1.55
CA LEU A 156 5.37 -9.85 -2.66
C LEU A 156 5.51 -11.02 -3.64
N ASP A 157 6.74 -11.43 -3.96
CA ASP A 157 6.98 -12.60 -4.80
C ASP A 157 6.43 -13.87 -4.15
N PHE A 158 6.68 -14.04 -2.84
CA PHE A 158 6.11 -15.16 -2.10
C PHE A 158 4.57 -15.17 -2.20
N ILE A 159 3.91 -14.05 -1.96
CA ILE A 159 2.45 -13.99 -1.91
C ILE A 159 1.81 -14.15 -3.29
N PHE A 160 2.38 -13.53 -4.33
CA PHE A 160 1.74 -13.42 -5.64
C PHE A 160 2.28 -14.36 -6.70
N LEU A 161 3.52 -14.81 -6.58
CA LEU A 161 4.20 -15.65 -7.58
C LEU A 161 4.48 -17.07 -7.10
N THR A 162 4.34 -17.35 -5.79
CA THR A 162 4.55 -18.69 -5.22
C THR A 162 3.20 -19.38 -5.01
N PRO A 163 2.92 -20.52 -5.68
CA PRO A 163 1.62 -21.20 -5.56
C PRO A 163 1.29 -21.63 -4.13
N GLU A 164 2.29 -22.03 -3.35
CA GLU A 164 2.17 -22.49 -1.97
C GLU A 164 1.57 -21.39 -1.05
N ALA A 165 1.83 -20.13 -1.32
CA ALA A 165 1.30 -19.02 -0.54
C ALA A 165 -0.25 -18.99 -0.54
N ARG A 166 -0.90 -19.47 -1.62
CA ARG A 166 -2.36 -19.49 -1.74
C ARG A 166 -3.02 -20.47 -0.77
N THR A 167 -2.34 -21.56 -0.46
CA THR A 167 -2.78 -22.57 0.50
C THR A 167 -2.30 -22.30 1.92
N PHE A 168 -1.13 -21.69 2.04
CA PHE A 168 -0.51 -21.34 3.32
C PHE A 168 -1.25 -20.20 4.04
N LEU A 169 -1.62 -19.15 3.33
CA LEU A 169 -2.32 -17.99 3.90
C LEU A 169 -3.83 -18.26 3.98
N ASP A 170 -4.37 -18.27 5.19
CA ASP A 170 -5.82 -18.34 5.38
C ASP A 170 -6.50 -17.13 4.74
N ASN A 171 -7.61 -17.36 4.03
CA ASN A 171 -8.31 -16.33 3.26
C ASN A 171 -7.35 -15.49 2.36
N TRP A 172 -6.55 -16.19 1.55
CA TRP A 172 -5.55 -15.56 0.68
C TRP A 172 -6.09 -14.36 -0.13
N PRO A 173 -7.32 -14.41 -0.75
CA PRO A 173 -7.81 -13.27 -1.54
C PRO A 173 -7.91 -11.97 -0.75
N GLU A 174 -8.44 -12.02 0.46
CA GLU A 174 -8.54 -10.85 1.34
C GLU A 174 -7.16 -10.38 1.81
N ARG A 175 -6.27 -11.32 2.13
CA ARG A 175 -4.88 -11.01 2.50
C ARG A 175 -4.14 -10.34 1.35
N ALA A 176 -4.27 -10.86 0.13
CA ALA A 176 -3.66 -10.29 -1.06
C ALA A 176 -4.16 -8.84 -1.31
N ARG A 177 -5.48 -8.61 -1.19
CA ARG A 177 -6.08 -7.28 -1.32
C ARG A 177 -5.49 -6.29 -0.31
N ARG A 178 -5.45 -6.68 0.96
CA ARG A 178 -4.88 -5.84 2.03
C ARG A 178 -3.41 -5.54 1.80
N ILE A 179 -2.62 -6.53 1.42
CA ILE A 179 -1.18 -6.39 1.17
C ILE A 179 -0.90 -5.39 0.04
N VAL A 180 -1.66 -5.43 -1.05
CA VAL A 180 -1.51 -4.45 -2.13
C VAL A 180 -1.87 -3.03 -1.66
N ALA A 181 -2.93 -2.88 -0.86
CA ALA A 181 -3.33 -1.59 -0.32
C ALA A 181 -2.33 -1.03 0.71
N GLU A 182 -1.78 -1.89 1.58
CA GLU A 182 -0.72 -1.54 2.53
C GLU A 182 0.60 -1.20 1.81
N LEU A 183 0.96 -1.95 0.75
CA LEU A 183 2.13 -1.67 -0.09
C LEU A 183 2.04 -0.28 -0.72
N ARG A 184 0.86 0.07 -1.25
CA ARG A 184 0.64 1.38 -1.86
C ARG A 184 0.87 2.50 -0.85
N ALA A 185 0.37 2.36 0.38
CA ALA A 185 0.61 3.32 1.45
C ALA A 185 2.10 3.45 1.80
N ASP A 186 2.82 2.32 1.81
CA ASP A 186 4.25 2.30 2.13
C ASP A 186 5.13 2.91 1.04
N LEU A 187 4.78 2.72 -0.23
CA LEU A 187 5.57 3.23 -1.35
C LEU A 187 5.45 4.75 -1.51
N GLY A 188 4.25 5.31 -1.36
CA GLY A 188 4.04 6.77 -1.41
C GLY A 188 4.81 7.47 -2.53
N GLN A 189 5.70 8.39 -2.17
CA GLN A 189 6.54 9.17 -3.11
C GLN A 189 7.56 8.32 -3.90
N GLN A 190 7.78 7.08 -3.52
CA GLN A 190 8.80 6.21 -4.15
C GLN A 190 8.28 5.49 -5.40
N LEU A 191 7.08 5.78 -5.85
CA LEU A 191 6.53 5.22 -7.09
C LEU A 191 7.35 5.61 -8.33
N ASP A 192 8.08 6.75 -8.26
CA ASP A 192 8.95 7.25 -9.33
C ASP A 192 10.39 6.73 -9.21
N ASP A 193 10.72 6.00 -8.13
CA ASP A 193 12.01 5.33 -8.00
C ASP A 193 12.12 4.20 -9.01
N ALA A 194 13.23 4.16 -9.77
CA ALA A 194 13.40 3.22 -10.89
C ALA A 194 13.29 1.76 -10.47
N GLU A 195 13.87 1.37 -9.32
CA GLU A 195 13.82 0.01 -8.81
C GLU A 195 12.41 -0.37 -8.34
N THR A 196 11.69 0.57 -7.72
CA THR A 196 10.30 0.40 -7.31
C THR A 196 9.38 0.25 -8.52
N ALA A 197 9.57 1.09 -9.53
CA ALA A 197 8.81 1.02 -10.78
C ALA A 197 9.04 -0.31 -11.51
N GLU A 198 10.28 -0.79 -11.60
CA GLU A 198 10.61 -2.08 -12.19
C GLU A 198 9.96 -3.25 -11.43
N MET A 199 10.03 -3.24 -10.09
CA MET A 199 9.37 -4.23 -9.23
C MET A 199 7.86 -4.29 -9.50
N LEU A 200 7.20 -3.13 -9.54
CA LEU A 200 5.76 -3.05 -9.79
C LEU A 200 5.40 -3.53 -11.20
N LEU A 201 6.15 -3.14 -12.23
CA LEU A 201 5.94 -3.59 -13.61
C LEU A 201 6.07 -5.11 -13.72
N ARG A 202 7.10 -5.69 -13.08
CA ARG A 202 7.31 -7.14 -13.04
C ARG A 202 6.15 -7.85 -12.35
N LEU A 203 5.74 -7.42 -11.16
CA LEU A 203 4.63 -8.02 -10.42
C LEU A 203 3.31 -7.94 -11.20
N ARG A 204 3.03 -6.82 -11.85
CA ARG A 204 1.83 -6.64 -12.66
C ARG A 204 1.81 -7.53 -13.91
N ARG A 205 2.99 -7.73 -14.53
CA ARG A 205 3.15 -8.64 -15.67
C ARG A 205 3.00 -10.11 -15.26
N ASP A 206 3.61 -10.49 -14.13
CA ASP A 206 3.77 -11.89 -13.72
C ASP A 206 2.60 -12.40 -12.85
N SER A 207 1.75 -11.49 -12.31
CA SER A 207 0.56 -11.83 -11.52
C SER A 207 -0.67 -11.01 -11.94
N ALA A 208 -1.59 -11.64 -12.64
CA ALA A 208 -2.87 -11.03 -13.03
C ALA A 208 -3.68 -10.57 -11.80
N GLU A 209 -3.60 -11.29 -10.68
CA GLU A 209 -4.28 -10.92 -9.45
C GLU A 209 -3.64 -9.67 -8.80
N PHE A 210 -2.31 -9.58 -8.79
CA PHE A 210 -1.64 -8.36 -8.34
C PHE A 210 -2.04 -7.16 -9.21
N ASP A 211 -2.02 -7.28 -10.53
CA ASP A 211 -2.40 -6.19 -11.44
C ASP A 211 -3.86 -5.76 -11.22
N ARG A 212 -4.78 -6.71 -11.10
CA ARG A 212 -6.19 -6.42 -10.82
C ARG A 212 -6.36 -5.64 -9.50
N LEU A 213 -5.70 -6.07 -8.43
CA LEU A 213 -5.75 -5.40 -7.12
C LEU A 213 -5.07 -4.04 -7.16
N TRP A 214 -3.94 -3.94 -7.87
CA TRP A 214 -3.23 -2.66 -8.02
C TRP A 214 -4.08 -1.61 -8.74
N GLN A 215 -4.90 -2.00 -9.71
CA GLN A 215 -5.81 -1.08 -10.42
C GLN A 215 -6.96 -0.55 -9.54
N GLN A 216 -7.29 -1.21 -8.45
CA GLN A 216 -8.36 -0.77 -7.53
C GLN A 216 -8.01 0.50 -6.74
N GLN A 217 -6.75 0.91 -6.67
CA GLN A 217 -6.26 2.10 -5.98
C GLN A 217 -6.58 2.11 -4.45
N ASP A 218 -6.78 0.94 -3.84
CA ASP A 218 -6.99 0.84 -2.40
C ASP A 218 -5.71 1.23 -1.65
N VAL A 219 -5.88 1.96 -0.53
CA VAL A 219 -4.81 2.36 0.39
C VAL A 219 -5.25 2.03 1.81
N LEU A 220 -4.43 1.29 2.54
CA LEU A 220 -4.69 0.91 3.93
C LEU A 220 -3.43 1.09 4.75
N GLU A 221 -3.60 1.53 5.99
CA GLU A 221 -2.52 1.43 6.98
C GLU A 221 -2.25 -0.02 7.32
N ARG A 222 -0.98 -0.32 7.63
CA ARG A 222 -0.61 -1.65 8.08
C ARG A 222 -1.13 -1.88 9.49
N GLU A 223 -2.16 -2.69 9.59
CA GLU A 223 -2.70 -3.12 10.86
C GLU A 223 -2.00 -4.41 11.33
N GLY A 224 -1.78 -4.50 12.63
CA GLY A 224 -1.53 -5.76 13.30
C GLY A 224 -2.77 -6.67 13.25
N GLY A 225 -2.89 -7.58 14.19
CA GLY A 225 -4.09 -8.38 14.40
C GLY A 225 -3.91 -9.85 14.02
N GLU A 226 -5.02 -10.59 14.06
CA GLU A 226 -5.01 -12.03 13.88
C GLU A 226 -4.57 -12.45 12.48
N ARG A 227 -3.76 -13.50 12.44
CA ARG A 227 -3.27 -14.16 11.21
C ARG A 227 -3.42 -15.65 11.37
N ALA A 228 -4.05 -16.29 10.41
CA ALA A 228 -4.10 -17.74 10.35
C ALA A 228 -3.26 -18.23 9.16
N PHE A 229 -2.58 -19.33 9.40
CA PHE A 229 -1.70 -19.99 8.44
C PHE A 229 -2.02 -21.48 8.41
N HIS A 230 -1.94 -22.10 7.23
CA HIS A 230 -2.02 -23.54 7.06
C HIS A 230 -0.61 -24.08 6.82
N HIS A 231 0.11 -24.32 7.92
CA HIS A 231 1.48 -24.81 7.85
C HIS A 231 1.52 -26.26 7.36
N PRO A 232 2.42 -26.65 6.43
CA PRO A 232 2.41 -27.98 5.83
C PRO A 232 2.62 -29.12 6.81
N THR A 233 3.36 -28.89 7.91
CA THR A 233 3.66 -29.91 8.93
C THR A 233 2.97 -29.67 10.27
N LEU A 234 2.74 -28.39 10.66
CA LEU A 234 2.15 -28.01 11.95
C LEU A 234 0.63 -27.79 11.89
N GLY A 235 0.01 -27.89 10.71
CA GLY A 235 -1.40 -27.68 10.53
C GLY A 235 -1.81 -26.21 10.61
N ARG A 236 -3.02 -25.94 11.10
CA ARG A 236 -3.54 -24.56 11.20
C ARG A 236 -2.98 -23.85 12.41
N LEU A 237 -2.32 -22.73 12.17
CA LEU A 237 -1.71 -21.88 13.18
C LEU A 237 -2.44 -20.53 13.24
N HIS A 238 -2.71 -20.05 14.45
CA HIS A 238 -3.22 -18.71 14.71
C HIS A 238 -2.15 -17.89 15.39
N LYS A 239 -1.86 -16.72 14.85
CA LYS A 239 -0.83 -15.80 15.31
C LYS A 239 -1.37 -14.38 15.35
N ARG A 240 -0.90 -13.57 16.29
CA ARG A 240 -1.19 -12.15 16.31
C ARG A 240 0.03 -11.37 15.80
N GLN A 241 -0.16 -10.68 14.67
CA GLN A 241 0.89 -9.86 14.08
C GLN A 241 1.02 -8.53 14.80
N ILE A 242 2.25 -8.17 15.12
CA ILE A 242 2.66 -6.81 15.51
C ILE A 242 3.70 -6.34 14.50
N THR A 243 3.59 -5.07 14.08
CA THR A 243 4.58 -4.42 13.22
C THR A 243 5.09 -3.17 13.92
N LEU A 244 6.40 -3.09 14.11
CA LEU A 244 7.08 -1.94 14.70
C LEU A 244 7.92 -1.25 13.63
N ARG A 245 8.02 0.07 13.71
CA ARG A 245 8.93 0.87 12.88
C ARG A 245 9.92 1.57 13.77
N PRO A 246 11.23 1.42 13.57
CA PRO A 246 12.23 2.21 14.31
C PRO A 246 12.05 3.70 14.02
N ALA A 247 12.12 4.53 15.07
CA ALA A 247 11.92 5.97 14.91
C ALA A 247 13.00 6.64 14.03
N ASN A 248 14.20 6.05 14.00
CA ASN A 248 15.35 6.52 13.21
C ASN A 248 15.50 5.82 11.85
N ALA A 249 14.61 4.87 11.52
CA ALA A 249 14.59 4.13 10.25
C ALA A 249 13.14 3.69 9.93
N PRO A 250 12.21 4.63 9.71
CA PRO A 250 10.78 4.32 9.52
C PRO A 250 10.50 3.54 8.23
N GLU A 251 11.46 3.45 7.32
CA GLU A 251 11.41 2.60 6.13
C GLU A 251 11.55 1.11 6.46
N LEU A 252 12.15 0.77 7.60
CA LEU A 252 12.26 -0.60 8.08
C LEU A 252 11.03 -1.00 8.91
N LYS A 253 10.67 -2.26 8.86
CA LYS A 253 9.54 -2.84 9.58
C LYS A 253 9.97 -4.12 10.26
N LEU A 254 9.98 -4.12 11.57
CA LEU A 254 10.09 -5.35 12.36
C LEU A 254 8.69 -5.94 12.50
N VAL A 255 8.48 -7.11 11.90
CA VAL A 255 7.23 -7.87 11.97
C VAL A 255 7.43 -9.03 12.92
N MET A 256 6.53 -9.19 13.90
CA MET A 256 6.53 -10.29 14.88
C MET A 256 5.17 -10.98 14.89
N LEU A 257 5.18 -12.30 15.11
CA LEU A 257 3.99 -13.16 15.12
C LEU A 257 3.91 -13.92 16.46
N LEU A 258 3.07 -13.37 17.38
CA LEU A 258 2.83 -13.94 18.70
C LEU A 258 1.89 -15.13 18.63
#